data_217b91412259005b01ba5097c7119c9c
#
_entry.id   217b91412259005b01ba5097c7119c9c
#
_cell.length_a   1.000
_cell.length_b   1.000
_cell.length_c   1.000
_cell.angle_alpha   90.00
_cell.angle_beta   90.00
_cell.angle_gamma   90.00
#
_symmetry.space_group_name_H-M   'P 1'
#
loop_
_entity.id
_entity.type
_entity.pdbx_description
1 polymer ?
#
loop_
_entity_poly.entity_id
_entity_poly.type
_entity_poly.pdbx_seq_one_letter_code
_entity_poly.pdbx_strand_id
1 'polypeptide(L)'
;NQGELMKPYIVQEIRHSNGQVDEFKPHPLRQVVSEQTANTILAMLVNVVESGHAKGAKIPGYYIGGKTGTAQVATSGGYSADKFIHTFIGIVPIDNPQIVMLTKIDAPKGAAYAESTAVPLWHDIADFLLKYYQIPKTRK
;
A
#
# COMPACT_ATOMS: atom_id res chain seq x y z
N ASN A 1 -0.68 -4.61 -11.29
CA ASN A 1 -1.37 -5.73 -11.96
C ASN A 1 -1.99 -5.29 -13.30
N GLN A 2 -1.34 -4.34 -13.98
CA GLN A 2 -1.68 -3.93 -15.36
C GLN A 2 -3.17 -3.55 -15.58
N GLY A 3 -3.84 -3.11 -14.52
CA GLY A 3 -5.24 -2.70 -14.56
C GLY A 3 -6.27 -3.82 -14.42
N GLU A 4 -5.86 -5.06 -14.17
CA GLU A 4 -6.75 -6.17 -13.85
C GLU A 4 -7.20 -6.15 -12.39
N LEU A 5 -8.49 -6.37 -12.18
CA LEU A 5 -9.08 -6.63 -10.87
C LEU A 5 -8.97 -8.12 -10.56
N MET A 6 -8.31 -8.46 -9.47
CA MET A 6 -8.18 -9.84 -9.00
C MET A 6 -9.24 -10.16 -7.96
N LYS A 7 -9.69 -11.42 -7.91
CA LYS A 7 -10.50 -11.92 -6.80
C LYS A 7 -9.61 -12.01 -5.54
N PRO A 8 -9.94 -11.28 -4.46
CA PRO A 8 -9.18 -11.39 -3.23
C PRO A 8 -9.42 -12.75 -2.56
N TYR A 9 -8.37 -13.34 -2.00
CA TYR A 9 -8.46 -14.57 -1.20
C TYR A 9 -7.36 -14.56 -0.13
N ILE A 10 -7.61 -15.24 0.98
CA ILE A 10 -6.69 -15.36 2.13
C ILE A 10 -6.38 -16.82 2.48
N VAL A 11 -7.09 -17.76 1.86
CA VAL A 11 -6.88 -19.20 2.04
C VAL A 11 -6.16 -19.74 0.82
N GLN A 12 -4.99 -20.32 1.01
CA GLN A 12 -4.20 -20.94 -0.07
C GLN A 12 -4.72 -22.33 -0.40
N GLU A 13 -5.04 -23.12 0.62
CA GLU A 13 -5.57 -24.48 0.45
C GLU A 13 -6.45 -24.92 1.61
N ILE A 14 -7.34 -25.84 1.36
CA ILE A 14 -8.12 -26.57 2.38
C ILE A 14 -7.78 -28.05 2.23
N ARG A 15 -7.26 -28.67 3.31
CA ARG A 15 -6.99 -30.10 3.38
C ARG A 15 -8.12 -30.81 4.13
N HIS A 16 -8.83 -31.66 3.43
CA HIS A 16 -9.92 -32.45 3.99
C HIS A 16 -9.41 -33.71 4.67
N SER A 17 -10.17 -34.24 5.63
CA SER A 17 -9.83 -35.48 6.36
C SER A 17 -9.78 -36.73 5.47
N ASN A 18 -10.41 -36.71 4.30
CA ASN A 18 -10.37 -37.77 3.29
C ASN A 18 -9.14 -37.70 2.39
N GLY A 19 -8.21 -36.75 2.59
CA GLY A 19 -7.01 -36.53 1.79
C GLY A 19 -7.21 -35.62 0.57
N GLN A 20 -8.42 -35.17 0.30
CA GLN A 20 -8.67 -34.19 -0.78
C GLN A 20 -8.05 -32.82 -0.40
N VAL A 21 -7.51 -32.11 -1.40
CA VAL A 21 -6.97 -30.76 -1.25
C VAL A 21 -7.65 -29.84 -2.25
N ASP A 22 -8.28 -28.78 -1.74
CA ASP A 22 -8.82 -27.70 -2.56
C ASP A 22 -7.82 -26.52 -2.55
N GLU A 23 -7.22 -26.25 -3.70
CA GLU A 23 -6.28 -25.13 -3.86
C GLU A 23 -6.98 -23.88 -4.37
N PHE A 24 -6.62 -22.73 -3.80
CA PHE A 24 -7.04 -21.41 -4.26
C PHE A 24 -5.87 -20.71 -4.94
N LYS A 25 -6.09 -20.26 -6.17
CA LYS A 25 -5.06 -19.59 -7.00
C LYS A 25 -5.51 -18.17 -7.35
N PRO A 26 -4.58 -17.27 -7.68
CA PRO A 26 -4.92 -15.96 -8.21
C PRO A 26 -5.88 -16.09 -9.39
N HIS A 27 -7.00 -15.35 -9.33
CA HIS A 27 -8.05 -15.39 -10.35
C HIS A 27 -8.42 -13.97 -10.79
N PRO A 28 -8.13 -13.59 -12.06
CA PRO A 28 -8.55 -12.31 -12.59
C PRO A 28 -10.07 -12.29 -12.80
N LEU A 29 -10.70 -11.19 -12.37
CA LEU A 29 -12.14 -10.98 -12.54
C LEU A 29 -12.44 -10.22 -13.83
N ARG A 30 -11.73 -9.13 -14.08
CA ARG A 30 -11.91 -8.28 -15.27
C ARG A 30 -10.82 -7.24 -15.40
N GLN A 31 -10.61 -6.73 -16.61
CA GLN A 31 -9.88 -5.50 -16.87
C GLN A 31 -10.72 -4.31 -16.42
N VAL A 32 -10.19 -3.45 -15.52
CA VAL A 32 -10.90 -2.29 -14.97
C VAL A 32 -10.47 -1.01 -15.68
N VAL A 33 -9.17 -0.88 -15.92
CA VAL A 33 -8.53 0.21 -16.66
C VAL A 33 -7.49 -0.40 -17.59
N SER A 34 -7.11 0.32 -18.65
CA SER A 34 -6.04 -0.13 -19.53
C SER A 34 -4.71 -0.22 -18.79
N GLU A 35 -3.80 -1.09 -19.26
CA GLU A 35 -2.44 -1.17 -18.74
C GLU A 35 -1.73 0.19 -18.78
N GLN A 36 -1.88 0.93 -19.88
CA GLN A 36 -1.32 2.28 -20.02
C GLN A 36 -1.84 3.23 -18.93
N THR A 37 -3.13 3.20 -18.62
CA THR A 37 -3.72 4.01 -17.54
C THR A 37 -3.17 3.59 -16.18
N ALA A 38 -3.07 2.28 -15.92
CA ALA A 38 -2.49 1.75 -14.68
C ALA A 38 -1.04 2.22 -14.49
N ASN A 39 -0.20 2.09 -15.53
CA ASN A 39 1.19 2.52 -15.50
C ASN A 39 1.33 4.04 -15.32
N THR A 40 0.45 4.83 -15.93
CA THR A 40 0.42 6.29 -15.72
C THR A 40 0.11 6.64 -14.26
N ILE A 41 -0.87 5.97 -13.65
CA ILE A 41 -1.19 6.16 -12.22
C ILE A 41 -0.02 5.76 -11.34
N LEU A 42 0.65 4.63 -11.61
CA LEU A 42 1.84 4.21 -10.86
C LEU A 42 2.94 5.26 -10.92
N ALA A 43 3.21 5.85 -12.09
CA ALA A 43 4.18 6.94 -12.23
C ALA A 43 3.80 8.19 -11.42
N MET A 44 2.51 8.55 -11.39
CA MET A 44 2.01 9.63 -10.54
C MET A 44 2.21 9.33 -9.05
N LEU A 45 1.96 8.10 -8.61
CA LEU A 45 2.18 7.68 -7.23
C LEU A 45 3.66 7.71 -6.83
N VAL A 46 4.57 7.40 -7.76
CA VAL A 46 6.02 7.57 -7.54
C VAL A 46 6.35 9.04 -7.30
N ASN A 47 5.78 9.95 -8.08
CA ASN A 47 6.04 11.38 -7.92
C ASN A 47 5.58 11.92 -6.55
N VAL A 48 4.51 11.37 -5.95
CA VAL A 48 4.09 11.71 -4.58
C VAL A 48 5.19 11.39 -3.56
N VAL A 49 5.92 10.29 -3.74
CA VAL A 49 7.02 9.89 -2.86
C VAL A 49 8.31 10.63 -3.22
N GLU A 50 8.62 10.78 -4.51
CA GLU A 50 9.89 11.41 -4.92
C GLU A 50 9.89 12.93 -4.69
N SER A 51 8.80 13.61 -4.95
CA SER A 51 8.73 15.07 -4.95
C SER A 51 7.65 15.66 -4.04
N GLY A 52 6.62 14.87 -3.68
CA GLY A 52 5.47 15.30 -2.93
C GLY A 52 5.60 15.16 -1.41
N HIS A 53 4.45 14.97 -0.73
CA HIS A 53 4.33 14.94 0.71
C HIS A 53 4.72 13.60 1.37
N ALA A 54 5.02 12.55 0.59
CA ALA A 54 5.37 11.24 1.12
C ALA A 54 6.87 10.91 1.01
N LYS A 55 7.76 11.92 1.00
CA LYS A 55 9.22 11.72 0.89
C LYS A 55 9.79 10.81 1.98
N GLY A 56 9.19 10.78 3.15
CA GLY A 56 9.56 9.89 4.26
C GLY A 56 9.37 8.40 3.97
N ALA A 57 8.65 8.03 2.89
CA ALA A 57 8.52 6.64 2.46
C ALA A 57 9.67 6.12 1.60
N LYS A 58 10.63 6.97 1.18
CA LYS A 58 11.75 6.58 0.31
C LYS A 58 12.62 5.52 0.97
N ILE A 59 12.91 4.45 0.24
CA ILE A 59 13.87 3.41 0.64
C ILE A 59 14.97 3.33 -0.44
N PRO A 60 16.27 3.45 -0.06
CA PRO A 60 17.37 3.42 -1.03
C PRO A 60 17.41 2.10 -1.83
N GLY A 61 17.42 2.23 -3.14
CA GLY A 61 17.45 1.10 -4.06
C GLY A 61 16.08 0.70 -4.63
N TYR A 62 15.00 1.43 -4.28
CA TYR A 62 13.66 1.15 -4.80
C TYR A 62 12.93 2.41 -5.23
N TYR A 63 12.09 2.29 -6.26
CA TYR A 63 11.02 3.25 -6.52
C TYR A 63 9.77 2.81 -5.77
N ILE A 64 9.18 3.75 -5.05
CA ILE A 64 7.99 3.54 -4.23
C ILE A 64 6.90 4.45 -4.75
N GLY A 65 5.72 3.88 -4.98
CA GLY A 65 4.51 4.65 -5.25
C GLY A 65 3.60 4.65 -4.04
N GLY A 66 2.97 5.78 -3.73
CA GLY A 66 2.05 5.82 -2.61
C GLY A 66 1.22 7.09 -2.51
N LYS A 67 0.25 7.06 -1.57
CA LYS A 67 -0.64 8.19 -1.30
C LYS A 67 -0.98 8.27 0.18
N THR A 68 -0.84 9.47 0.73
CA THR A 68 -1.30 9.81 2.08
C THR A 68 -2.81 10.05 2.12
N GLY A 69 -3.42 9.77 3.24
CA GLY A 69 -4.77 10.18 3.57
C GLY A 69 -4.80 10.80 4.98
N THR A 70 -5.51 11.90 5.12
CA THR A 70 -5.78 12.55 6.40
C THR A 70 -7.27 12.85 6.43
N ALA A 71 -8.04 12.09 7.18
CA ALA A 71 -9.48 12.21 7.29
C ALA A 71 -9.87 12.63 8.70
N GLN A 72 -10.80 13.58 8.81
CA GLN A 72 -11.39 13.93 10.09
C GLN A 72 -12.23 12.78 10.64
N VAL A 73 -12.20 12.57 11.96
CA VAL A 73 -13.04 11.56 12.62
C VAL A 73 -14.50 12.04 12.63
N ALA A 74 -15.41 11.20 12.17
CA ALA A 74 -16.84 11.48 12.23
C ALA A 74 -17.35 11.44 13.68
N THR A 75 -18.25 12.38 14.01
CA THR A 75 -18.93 12.52 15.30
C THR A 75 -20.44 12.62 15.07
N SER A 76 -21.24 12.53 16.12
CA SER A 76 -22.70 12.69 16.03
C SER A 76 -23.17 14.06 15.53
N GLY A 77 -22.29 15.10 15.61
CA GLY A 77 -22.56 16.47 15.16
C GLY A 77 -21.81 16.87 13.89
N GLY A 78 -21.16 15.95 13.14
CA GLY A 78 -20.35 16.23 11.96
C GLY A 78 -18.95 15.64 12.06
N TYR A 79 -17.91 16.42 11.77
CA TYR A 79 -16.53 15.98 11.82
C TYR A 79 -15.77 16.66 12.97
N SER A 80 -14.89 15.91 13.63
CA SER A 80 -14.01 16.44 14.68
C SER A 80 -13.07 17.50 14.11
N ALA A 81 -12.86 18.58 14.84
CA ALA A 81 -11.91 19.62 14.45
C ALA A 81 -10.45 19.25 14.76
N ASP A 82 -10.23 18.33 15.69
CA ASP A 82 -8.93 18.02 16.30
C ASP A 82 -8.52 16.53 16.21
N LYS A 83 -9.42 15.66 15.76
CA LYS A 83 -9.14 14.23 15.62
C LYS A 83 -9.12 13.80 14.17
N PHE A 84 -8.04 13.15 13.77
CA PHE A 84 -7.82 12.69 12.41
C PHE A 84 -7.47 11.21 12.37
N ILE A 85 -7.78 10.59 11.25
CA ILE A 85 -7.28 9.27 10.88
C ILE A 85 -6.21 9.51 9.83
N HIS A 86 -5.00 9.12 10.13
CA HIS A 86 -3.87 9.19 9.22
C HIS A 86 -3.65 7.85 8.54
N THR A 87 -3.55 7.86 7.22
CA THR A 87 -3.28 6.65 6.43
C THR A 87 -2.17 6.92 5.41
N PHE A 88 -1.43 5.87 5.07
CA PHE A 88 -0.60 5.83 3.89
C PHE A 88 -0.71 4.46 3.24
N ILE A 89 -1.06 4.44 1.96
CA ILE A 89 -0.98 3.25 1.12
C ILE A 89 0.23 3.37 0.22
N GLY A 90 1.07 2.33 0.19
CA GLY A 90 2.27 2.30 -0.63
C GLY A 90 2.45 0.97 -1.34
N ILE A 91 3.15 1.01 -2.46
CA ILE A 91 3.47 -0.10 -3.35
C ILE A 91 4.98 -0.12 -3.55
N VAL A 92 5.62 -1.27 -3.37
CA VAL A 92 7.08 -1.43 -3.53
C VAL A 92 7.47 -2.84 -3.96
N PRO A 93 8.48 -2.99 -4.85
CA PRO A 93 8.98 -2.01 -5.82
C PRO A 93 7.89 -1.63 -6.81
N ILE A 94 7.92 -0.40 -7.36
CA ILE A 94 6.84 0.05 -8.25
C ILE A 94 6.94 -0.55 -9.66
N ASP A 95 8.14 -0.85 -10.10
CA ASP A 95 8.48 -1.44 -11.41
C ASP A 95 8.20 -2.95 -11.48
N ASN A 96 8.18 -3.63 -10.33
CA ASN A 96 7.76 -5.02 -10.19
C ASN A 96 7.08 -5.22 -8.83
N PRO A 97 5.82 -4.84 -8.66
CA PRO A 97 5.14 -4.77 -7.37
C PRO A 97 5.07 -6.13 -6.66
N GLN A 98 5.68 -6.19 -5.46
CA GLN A 98 5.68 -7.36 -4.59
C GLN A 98 4.86 -7.11 -3.32
N ILE A 99 4.83 -5.88 -2.84
CA ILE A 99 4.19 -5.49 -1.59
C ILE A 99 3.25 -4.31 -1.86
N VAL A 100 2.00 -4.47 -1.44
CA VAL A 100 1.05 -3.37 -1.25
C VAL A 100 0.67 -3.36 0.21
N MET A 101 0.89 -2.23 0.88
CA MET A 101 0.65 -2.11 2.31
C MET A 101 -0.03 -0.80 2.65
N LEU A 102 -1.00 -0.86 3.56
CA LEU A 102 -1.65 0.30 4.15
C LEU A 102 -1.24 0.38 5.62
N THR A 103 -0.77 1.54 6.05
CA THR A 103 -0.65 1.91 7.47
C THR A 103 -1.74 2.88 7.86
N LYS A 104 -2.30 2.70 9.06
CA LYS A 104 -3.36 3.54 9.61
C LYS A 104 -3.05 3.86 11.06
N ILE A 105 -3.22 5.13 11.44
CA ILE A 105 -3.09 5.59 12.81
C ILE A 105 -4.34 6.42 13.15
N ASP A 106 -5.04 6.00 14.18
CA ASP A 106 -6.24 6.67 14.66
C ASP A 106 -5.89 7.73 15.72
N ALA A 107 -6.35 8.93 15.49
CA ALA A 107 -6.25 10.07 16.40
C ALA A 107 -4.83 10.27 16.99
N PRO A 108 -3.76 10.37 16.16
CA PRO A 108 -2.42 10.62 16.66
C PRO A 108 -2.36 11.96 17.37
N LYS A 109 -1.65 12.03 18.49
CA LYS A 109 -1.44 13.28 19.23
C LYS A 109 -0.25 14.05 18.68
N GLY A 110 -0.38 15.37 18.55
CA GLY A 110 0.73 16.26 18.17
C GLY A 110 1.15 16.16 16.71
N ALA A 111 0.34 15.54 15.85
CA ALA A 111 0.61 15.41 14.43
C ALA A 111 -0.61 15.84 13.60
N ALA A 112 -0.40 16.79 12.68
CA ALA A 112 -1.47 17.31 11.84
C ALA A 112 -1.69 16.47 10.56
N TYR A 113 -0.65 15.77 10.08
CA TYR A 113 -0.69 15.12 8.78
C TYR A 113 -0.07 13.70 8.81
N ALA A 114 -0.56 12.84 7.91
CA ALA A 114 -0.11 11.45 7.77
C ALA A 114 1.38 11.33 7.40
N GLU A 115 1.98 12.36 6.79
CA GLU A 115 3.40 12.39 6.42
C GLU A 115 4.36 12.28 7.62
N SER A 116 3.92 12.71 8.82
CA SER A 116 4.71 12.62 10.05
C SER A 116 4.38 11.41 10.91
N THR A 117 3.44 10.57 10.51
CA THR A 117 2.95 9.43 11.31
C THR A 117 2.84 8.14 10.48
N ALA A 118 1.83 8.01 9.64
CA ALA A 118 1.58 6.80 8.86
C ALA A 118 2.68 6.53 7.81
N VAL A 119 3.30 7.59 7.25
CA VAL A 119 4.38 7.44 6.26
C VAL A 119 5.65 6.83 6.86
N PRO A 120 6.23 7.34 7.99
CA PRO A 120 7.41 6.70 8.59
C PRO A 120 7.12 5.30 9.10
N LEU A 121 5.94 5.03 9.66
CA LEU A 121 5.56 3.68 10.05
C LEU A 121 5.55 2.72 8.84
N TRP A 122 5.02 3.18 7.71
CA TRP A 122 5.03 2.40 6.48
C TRP A 122 6.46 2.13 6.00
N HIS A 123 7.31 3.16 6.01
CA HIS A 123 8.72 3.05 5.62
C HIS A 123 9.44 1.95 6.40
N ASP A 124 9.34 1.98 7.74
CA ASP A 124 10.07 1.04 8.61
C ASP A 124 9.62 -0.41 8.37
N ILE A 125 8.30 -0.63 8.22
CA ILE A 125 7.76 -1.96 7.92
C ILE A 125 8.16 -2.41 6.51
N ALA A 126 8.08 -1.53 5.50
CA ALA A 126 8.43 -1.86 4.13
C ALA A 126 9.92 -2.18 3.97
N ASP A 127 10.82 -1.40 4.60
CA ASP A 127 12.26 -1.65 4.61
C ASP A 127 12.58 -3.01 5.24
N PHE A 128 11.91 -3.33 6.36
CA PHE A 128 12.03 -4.66 6.98
C PHE A 128 11.57 -5.78 6.04
N LEU A 129 10.39 -5.64 5.41
CA LEU A 129 9.83 -6.67 4.53
C LEU A 129 10.66 -6.88 3.27
N LEU A 130 11.20 -5.82 2.68
CA LEU A 130 12.10 -5.90 1.52
C LEU A 130 13.35 -6.73 1.83
N LYS A 131 13.93 -6.55 3.02
CA LYS A 131 15.07 -7.33 3.51
C LYS A 131 14.66 -8.76 3.86
N TYR A 132 13.56 -8.95 4.55
CA TYR A 132 13.06 -10.25 4.98
C TYR A 132 12.76 -11.18 3.79
N TYR A 133 12.10 -10.65 2.76
CA TYR A 133 11.79 -11.40 1.54
C TYR A 133 12.92 -11.38 0.51
N GLN A 134 14.07 -10.74 0.83
CA GLN A 134 15.23 -10.62 -0.06
C GLN A 134 14.87 -10.07 -1.44
N ILE A 135 13.97 -9.09 -1.48
CA ILE A 135 13.53 -8.47 -2.73
C ILE A 135 14.71 -7.67 -3.31
N PRO A 136 15.14 -7.95 -4.55
CA PRO A 136 16.30 -7.28 -5.13
C PRO A 136 16.04 -5.79 -5.37
N LYS A 137 17.10 -4.97 -5.21
CA LYS A 137 17.05 -3.55 -5.55
C LYS A 137 16.88 -3.36 -7.05
N THR A 138 15.96 -2.48 -7.44
CA THR A 138 15.61 -2.19 -8.83
C THR A 138 16.11 -0.81 -9.29
N ARG A 139 16.52 0.05 -8.31
CA ARG A 139 17.07 1.39 -8.55
C ARG A 139 18.55 1.43 -8.16
N LYS A 140 19.39 2.00 -9.04
CA LYS A 140 20.81 2.31 -8.81
C LYS A 140 20.98 3.58 -8.01
#